data_f977edd440b5e322f279a7041729806c
#
_entry.id   f977edd440b5e322f279a7041729806c
#
_cell.length_a   1.000
_cell.length_b   1.000
_cell.length_c   1.000
_cell.angle_alpha   90.00
_cell.angle_beta   90.00
_cell.angle_gamma   90.00
#
_symmetry.space_group_name_H-M   'P 1'
#
loop_
_entity.id
_entity.type
_entity.pdbx_description
1 polymer ?
#
loop_
_entity_poly.entity_id
_entity_poly.type
_entity_poly.pdbx_seq_one_letter_code
_entity_poly.pdbx_strand_id
1 'polypeptide(L)'
;TGAVEHDIIRAIEAISSASKPRLHTFIAMSPFNMKYVLNKRPEEVAKTAIEAVKFAKSKMGKNADIEFSAEHFGDCSENIDFVIDTFKKVVKAGATTINLPNTVERTRVKTFTDLVEKVYNALPKDINISVHCHNDLGMATAATVESYFKGAVQLETALNGLGERAGNTNFYEVAVALHNSGVDVPVDLSKIYETALIIEEMSKVKIYEKAPLIGPEALAHRSGIHQDGAVKTKDMEKGAYRPIHPSLIGRKDDEKLGITSQSGKTALYEIISRAGYPITIQEAERISPTIKEAAEKVGELPTRNLIDIYLKEVFDVKGPFHLLNLIKVNENDYKLEFTHNDDKFNVEGKGNGPLDACLNALKQTGFEQKLVHYEQKAMDEELLGS
;
A
#
# COMPACT_ATOMS: atom_id res chain seq x y z
N THR A 1 -27.81 12.72 -7.17
CA THR A 1 -28.54 14.00 -7.16
C THR A 1 -29.48 14.10 -5.98
N GLY A 2 -29.74 15.32 -5.43
CA GLY A 2 -30.73 15.54 -4.39
C GLY A 2 -32.14 15.14 -4.83
N ALA A 3 -33.04 14.92 -3.84
CA ALA A 3 -34.44 14.55 -4.09
C ALA A 3 -35.29 15.74 -4.55
N VAL A 4 -34.86 16.42 -5.63
CA VAL A 4 -35.47 17.61 -6.23
C VAL A 4 -35.70 17.33 -7.73
N GLU A 5 -36.88 17.61 -8.23
CA GLU A 5 -37.27 17.28 -9.63
C GLU A 5 -36.33 17.87 -10.68
N HIS A 6 -35.93 19.13 -10.53
CA HIS A 6 -35.01 19.78 -11.46
C HIS A 6 -33.67 19.03 -11.55
N ASP A 7 -33.08 18.66 -10.42
CA ASP A 7 -31.82 17.94 -10.37
C ASP A 7 -31.92 16.51 -10.94
N ILE A 8 -33.05 15.85 -10.67
CA ILE A 8 -33.36 14.53 -11.23
C ILE A 8 -33.44 14.61 -12.75
N ILE A 9 -34.12 15.61 -13.32
CA ILE A 9 -34.20 15.81 -14.78
C ILE A 9 -32.80 15.97 -15.37
N ARG A 10 -31.99 16.85 -14.81
CA ARG A 10 -30.62 17.11 -15.30
C ARG A 10 -29.74 15.85 -15.21
N ALA A 11 -29.89 15.07 -14.13
CA ALA A 11 -29.17 13.81 -14.00
C ALA A 11 -29.61 12.78 -15.06
N ILE A 12 -30.92 12.65 -15.31
CA ILE A 12 -31.44 11.75 -16.35
C ILE A 12 -30.93 12.17 -17.74
N GLU A 13 -30.95 13.46 -18.05
CA GLU A 13 -30.40 13.97 -19.31
C GLU A 13 -28.93 13.58 -19.47
N ALA A 14 -28.12 13.74 -18.40
CA ALA A 14 -26.69 13.44 -18.43
C ALA A 14 -26.39 11.94 -18.66
N ILE A 15 -27.23 11.04 -18.17
CA ILE A 15 -27.04 9.58 -18.29
C ILE A 15 -27.82 8.97 -19.47
N SER A 16 -28.55 9.77 -20.24
CA SER A 16 -29.48 9.31 -21.29
C SER A 16 -28.82 8.47 -22.40
N SER A 17 -27.54 8.70 -22.68
CA SER A 17 -26.76 7.96 -23.68
C SER A 17 -26.17 6.65 -23.18
N ALA A 18 -26.23 6.38 -21.87
CA ALA A 18 -25.69 5.15 -21.30
C ALA A 18 -26.56 3.93 -21.66
N SER A 19 -25.93 2.80 -21.95
CA SER A 19 -26.64 1.54 -22.24
C SER A 19 -27.36 0.96 -21.02
N LYS A 20 -26.86 1.23 -19.82
CA LYS A 20 -27.42 0.81 -18.54
C LYS A 20 -27.39 1.97 -17.54
N PRO A 21 -28.25 3.00 -17.74
CA PRO A 21 -28.23 4.17 -16.88
C PRO A 21 -28.79 3.84 -15.49
N ARG A 22 -28.10 4.28 -14.44
CA ARG A 22 -28.60 4.26 -13.05
C ARG A 22 -28.72 5.69 -12.56
N LEU A 23 -29.87 6.04 -12.03
CA LEU A 23 -30.07 7.29 -11.31
C LEU A 23 -29.90 7.06 -9.81
N HIS A 24 -29.02 7.83 -9.19
CA HIS A 24 -28.86 7.85 -7.73
C HIS A 24 -29.43 9.16 -7.16
N THR A 25 -30.38 9.05 -6.23
CA THR A 25 -30.95 10.19 -5.50
C THR A 25 -30.96 9.94 -4.00
N PHE A 26 -30.91 10.99 -3.20
CA PHE A 26 -30.76 10.89 -1.76
C PHE A 26 -31.46 12.01 -1.00
N ILE A 27 -31.76 11.75 0.28
CA ILE A 27 -32.15 12.75 1.28
C ILE A 27 -31.66 12.28 2.65
N ALA A 28 -31.26 13.23 3.51
CA ALA A 28 -30.81 12.89 4.87
C ALA A 28 -31.98 12.44 5.75
N MET A 29 -31.80 11.32 6.48
CA MET A 29 -32.83 10.70 7.31
C MET A 29 -32.47 10.59 8.80
N SER A 30 -31.27 11.06 9.23
CA SER A 30 -30.96 11.07 10.64
C SER A 30 -31.81 12.12 11.39
N PRO A 31 -32.17 11.87 12.66
CA PRO A 31 -32.97 12.82 13.46
C PRO A 31 -32.36 14.22 13.49
N PHE A 32 -31.03 14.28 13.64
CA PHE A 32 -30.29 15.55 13.67
C PHE A 32 -30.43 16.32 12.36
N ASN A 33 -30.19 15.65 11.23
CA ASN A 33 -30.21 16.31 9.92
C ASN A 33 -31.62 16.71 9.50
N MET A 34 -32.63 15.87 9.76
CA MET A 34 -34.01 16.25 9.50
C MET A 34 -34.41 17.52 10.26
N LYS A 35 -34.04 17.60 11.55
CA LYS A 35 -34.43 18.72 12.41
C LYS A 35 -33.64 20.00 12.14
N TYR A 36 -32.31 19.91 12.07
CA TYR A 36 -31.43 21.09 12.10
C TYR A 36 -30.88 21.51 10.74
N VAL A 37 -30.83 20.60 9.77
CA VAL A 37 -30.31 20.89 8.44
C VAL A 37 -31.43 21.07 7.44
N LEU A 38 -32.34 20.10 7.34
CA LEU A 38 -33.47 20.16 6.42
C LEU A 38 -34.63 21.01 6.96
N ASN A 39 -34.72 21.17 8.27
CA ASN A 39 -35.85 21.82 8.96
C ASN A 39 -37.19 21.23 8.54
N LYS A 40 -37.26 19.89 8.47
CA LYS A 40 -38.44 19.12 8.04
C LYS A 40 -38.80 18.06 9.06
N ARG A 41 -40.10 17.78 9.17
CA ARG A 41 -40.60 16.65 9.95
C ARG A 41 -40.31 15.33 9.23
N PRO A 42 -40.19 14.20 9.96
CA PRO A 42 -39.93 12.89 9.34
C PRO A 42 -40.92 12.53 8.20
N GLU A 43 -42.21 12.83 8.35
CA GLU A 43 -43.22 12.52 7.36
C GLU A 43 -43.00 13.31 6.05
N GLU A 44 -42.50 14.54 6.15
CA GLU A 44 -42.18 15.38 5.00
C GLU A 44 -40.96 14.86 4.26
N VAL A 45 -39.92 14.39 5.01
CA VAL A 45 -38.74 13.75 4.44
C VAL A 45 -39.12 12.44 3.74
N ALA A 46 -39.89 11.58 4.38
CA ALA A 46 -40.36 10.35 3.77
C ALA A 46 -41.20 10.61 2.49
N LYS A 47 -42.10 11.60 2.52
CA LYS A 47 -42.85 12.01 1.34
C LYS A 47 -41.96 12.47 0.22
N THR A 48 -40.98 13.33 0.49
CA THR A 48 -39.99 13.80 -0.50
C THR A 48 -39.22 12.64 -1.12
N ALA A 49 -38.76 11.68 -0.34
CA ALA A 49 -38.05 10.50 -0.80
C ALA A 49 -38.88 9.66 -1.78
N ILE A 50 -40.13 9.38 -1.40
CA ILE A 50 -41.04 8.57 -2.20
C ILE A 50 -41.43 9.28 -3.51
N GLU A 51 -41.71 10.57 -3.47
CA GLU A 51 -42.06 11.38 -4.64
C GLU A 51 -40.88 11.48 -5.62
N ALA A 52 -39.64 11.68 -5.12
CA ALA A 52 -38.46 11.72 -5.95
C ALA A 52 -38.25 10.41 -6.72
N VAL A 53 -38.36 9.25 -6.06
CA VAL A 53 -38.22 7.95 -6.73
C VAL A 53 -39.38 7.70 -7.71
N LYS A 54 -40.61 8.03 -7.39
CA LYS A 54 -41.74 7.93 -8.31
C LYS A 54 -41.53 8.81 -9.55
N PHE A 55 -41.06 10.04 -9.35
CA PHE A 55 -40.79 10.96 -10.43
C PHE A 55 -39.66 10.41 -11.35
N ALA A 56 -38.53 9.98 -10.76
CA ALA A 56 -37.45 9.36 -11.51
C ALA A 56 -37.96 8.14 -12.33
N LYS A 57 -38.72 7.26 -11.70
CA LYS A 57 -39.30 6.08 -12.36
C LYS A 57 -40.20 6.46 -13.54
N SER A 58 -40.98 7.51 -13.38
CA SER A 58 -41.89 7.99 -14.45
C SER A 58 -41.13 8.52 -15.68
N LYS A 59 -39.92 9.10 -15.46
CA LYS A 59 -39.06 9.66 -16.53
C LYS A 59 -38.19 8.62 -17.18
N MET A 60 -37.61 7.67 -16.43
CA MET A 60 -36.70 6.64 -16.93
C MET A 60 -37.44 5.41 -17.49
N GLY A 61 -38.71 5.21 -17.14
CA GLY A 61 -39.54 4.11 -17.65
C GLY A 61 -39.48 2.84 -16.81
N LYS A 62 -40.09 1.76 -17.34
CA LYS A 62 -40.37 0.54 -16.59
C LYS A 62 -39.11 -0.18 -16.07
N ASN A 63 -38.04 -0.16 -16.85
CA ASN A 63 -36.79 -0.85 -16.54
C ASN A 63 -35.75 0.07 -15.86
N ALA A 64 -36.19 1.20 -15.28
CA ALA A 64 -35.32 2.14 -14.62
C ALA A 64 -34.56 1.48 -13.48
N ASP A 65 -33.24 1.67 -13.45
CA ASP A 65 -32.37 1.34 -12.31
C ASP A 65 -32.21 2.60 -11.44
N ILE A 66 -32.78 2.55 -10.25
CA ILE A 66 -32.84 3.68 -9.33
C ILE A 66 -32.24 3.29 -8.00
N GLU A 67 -31.20 3.99 -7.62
CA GLU A 67 -30.56 3.89 -6.33
C GLU A 67 -31.04 5.03 -5.42
N PHE A 68 -31.42 4.68 -4.21
CA PHE A 68 -31.85 5.65 -3.21
C PHE A 68 -31.00 5.53 -1.95
N SER A 69 -30.44 6.67 -1.50
CA SER A 69 -29.67 6.76 -0.25
C SER A 69 -30.44 7.49 0.85
N ALA A 70 -30.42 6.93 2.05
CA ALA A 70 -30.72 7.67 3.28
C ALA A 70 -29.44 8.28 3.82
N GLU A 71 -29.11 9.50 3.39
CA GLU A 71 -27.89 10.18 3.85
C GLU A 71 -27.86 10.25 5.39
N HIS A 72 -26.69 10.09 6.00
CA HIS A 72 -26.50 9.89 7.43
C HIS A 72 -27.20 8.66 8.03
N PHE A 73 -27.31 7.58 7.24
CA PHE A 73 -27.92 6.33 7.73
C PHE A 73 -27.20 5.77 8.97
N GLY A 74 -25.85 5.90 9.05
CA GLY A 74 -25.08 5.47 10.21
C GLY A 74 -25.53 6.13 11.53
N ASP A 75 -26.21 7.28 11.46
CA ASP A 75 -26.71 8.05 12.61
C ASP A 75 -28.20 7.75 12.89
N CYS A 76 -28.80 6.73 12.26
CA CYS A 76 -30.25 6.45 12.35
C CYS A 76 -30.62 5.37 13.38
N SER A 77 -29.76 5.06 14.34
CA SER A 77 -30.04 4.02 15.34
C SER A 77 -31.34 4.26 16.11
N GLU A 78 -31.63 5.51 16.47
CA GLU A 78 -32.81 5.90 17.27
C GLU A 78 -34.12 5.87 16.46
N ASN A 79 -34.04 6.01 15.13
CA ASN A 79 -35.22 6.07 14.26
C ASN A 79 -35.19 5.04 13.14
N ILE A 80 -34.51 3.92 13.35
CA ILE A 80 -34.31 2.89 12.32
C ILE A 80 -35.63 2.33 11.77
N ASP A 81 -36.64 2.20 12.60
CA ASP A 81 -37.96 1.70 12.17
C ASP A 81 -38.64 2.64 11.18
N PHE A 82 -38.55 3.96 11.40
CA PHE A 82 -38.98 4.99 10.46
C PHE A 82 -38.24 4.89 9.13
N VAL A 83 -36.93 4.71 9.17
CA VAL A 83 -36.08 4.60 7.96
C VAL A 83 -36.48 3.33 7.17
N ILE A 84 -36.61 2.19 7.82
CA ILE A 84 -37.01 0.94 7.19
C ILE A 84 -38.43 1.03 6.58
N ASP A 85 -39.38 1.65 7.28
CA ASP A 85 -40.70 1.89 6.73
C ASP A 85 -40.65 2.80 5.48
N THR A 86 -39.83 3.80 5.50
CA THR A 86 -39.58 4.67 4.35
C THR A 86 -38.95 3.90 3.19
N PHE A 87 -37.94 3.05 3.44
CA PHE A 87 -37.34 2.21 2.41
C PHE A 87 -38.34 1.27 1.74
N LYS A 88 -39.23 0.62 2.51
CA LYS A 88 -40.30 -0.21 1.94
C LYS A 88 -41.16 0.57 0.97
N LYS A 89 -41.51 1.83 1.28
CA LYS A 89 -42.29 2.71 0.43
C LYS A 89 -41.51 3.19 -0.81
N VAL A 90 -40.20 3.49 -0.65
CA VAL A 90 -39.30 3.88 -1.72
C VAL A 90 -39.08 2.72 -2.71
N VAL A 91 -38.90 1.49 -2.22
CA VAL A 91 -38.82 0.27 -3.04
C VAL A 91 -40.12 0.08 -3.81
N LYS A 92 -41.27 0.21 -3.15
CA LYS A 92 -42.60 0.14 -3.83
C LYS A 92 -42.77 1.25 -4.87
N ALA A 93 -42.12 2.40 -4.69
CA ALA A 93 -42.09 3.50 -5.64
C ALA A 93 -41.20 3.23 -6.88
N GLY A 94 -40.29 2.26 -6.81
CA GLY A 94 -39.48 1.82 -7.94
C GLY A 94 -37.96 1.85 -7.74
N ALA A 95 -37.47 2.04 -6.53
CA ALA A 95 -36.04 1.87 -6.25
C ALA A 95 -35.63 0.39 -6.36
N THR A 96 -34.48 0.13 -6.97
CA THR A 96 -33.89 -1.19 -7.19
C THR A 96 -32.71 -1.44 -6.27
N THR A 97 -32.09 -0.37 -5.76
CA THR A 97 -30.96 -0.39 -4.84
C THR A 97 -31.22 0.59 -3.70
N ILE A 98 -30.97 0.14 -2.48
CA ILE A 98 -30.98 0.96 -1.26
C ILE A 98 -29.55 1.09 -0.77
N ASN A 99 -29.04 2.31 -0.77
CA ASN A 99 -27.70 2.63 -0.30
C ASN A 99 -27.72 3.21 1.12
N LEU A 100 -26.81 2.75 1.94
CA LEU A 100 -26.71 2.99 3.37
C LEU A 100 -25.42 3.73 3.69
N PRO A 101 -25.42 5.09 3.65
CA PRO A 101 -24.20 5.87 3.91
C PRO A 101 -23.86 5.96 5.41
N ASN A 102 -22.62 5.61 5.75
CA ASN A 102 -21.98 5.98 7.01
C ASN A 102 -21.27 7.33 6.81
N THR A 103 -22.05 8.39 6.76
CA THR A 103 -21.63 9.71 6.21
C THR A 103 -20.53 10.40 7.04
N VAL A 104 -20.48 10.19 8.36
CA VAL A 104 -19.50 10.81 9.26
C VAL A 104 -18.91 9.84 10.28
N GLU A 105 -19.08 8.55 10.10
CA GLU A 105 -18.47 7.48 10.89
C GLU A 105 -18.44 7.70 12.41
N ARG A 106 -19.58 8.08 13.01
CA ARG A 106 -19.65 8.43 14.45
C ARG A 106 -19.67 7.22 15.38
N THR A 107 -20.03 6.04 14.87
CA THR A 107 -20.29 4.86 15.69
C THR A 107 -19.32 3.72 15.36
N ARG A 108 -19.32 2.69 16.21
CA ARG A 108 -18.53 1.49 15.99
C ARG A 108 -18.99 0.75 14.72
N VAL A 109 -18.07 0.04 14.06
CA VAL A 109 -18.36 -0.84 12.92
C VAL A 109 -19.56 -1.73 13.19
N LYS A 110 -19.59 -2.44 14.34
CA LYS A 110 -20.71 -3.32 14.72
C LYS A 110 -22.05 -2.58 14.77
N THR A 111 -22.12 -1.36 15.28
CA THR A 111 -23.36 -0.59 15.35
C THR A 111 -23.90 -0.30 13.95
N PHE A 112 -23.03 0.14 13.04
CA PHE A 112 -23.40 0.39 11.66
C PHE A 112 -23.82 -0.90 10.94
N THR A 113 -23.04 -1.97 11.05
CA THR A 113 -23.32 -3.23 10.33
C THR A 113 -24.55 -3.97 10.87
N ASP A 114 -24.91 -3.81 12.16
CA ASP A 114 -26.17 -4.28 12.71
C ASP A 114 -27.38 -3.54 12.06
N LEU A 115 -27.23 -2.23 11.77
CA LEU A 115 -28.26 -1.49 11.03
C LEU A 115 -28.40 -1.99 9.58
N VAL A 116 -27.26 -2.27 8.91
CA VAL A 116 -27.25 -2.86 7.56
C VAL A 116 -28.00 -4.19 7.55
N GLU A 117 -27.71 -5.09 8.49
CA GLU A 117 -28.37 -6.38 8.62
C GLU A 117 -29.88 -6.25 8.87
N LYS A 118 -30.30 -5.29 9.71
CA LYS A 118 -31.72 -4.99 9.94
C LYS A 118 -32.42 -4.57 8.64
N VAL A 119 -31.81 -3.71 7.84
CA VAL A 119 -32.38 -3.28 6.55
C VAL A 119 -32.44 -4.45 5.58
N TYR A 120 -31.35 -5.24 5.44
CA TYR A 120 -31.31 -6.42 4.59
C TYR A 120 -32.42 -7.43 4.93
N ASN A 121 -32.67 -7.64 6.22
CA ASN A 121 -33.72 -8.56 6.67
C ASN A 121 -35.16 -8.01 6.51
N ALA A 122 -35.30 -6.69 6.44
CA ALA A 122 -36.61 -6.04 6.34
C ALA A 122 -37.09 -5.81 4.91
N LEU A 123 -36.19 -5.85 3.91
CA LEU A 123 -36.52 -5.59 2.50
C LEU A 123 -36.61 -6.89 1.69
N PRO A 124 -37.32 -6.87 0.53
CA PRO A 124 -37.34 -7.98 -0.42
C PRO A 124 -35.90 -8.35 -0.88
N LYS A 125 -35.64 -9.64 -1.12
CA LYS A 125 -34.33 -10.17 -1.42
C LYS A 125 -33.83 -9.85 -2.85
N ASP A 126 -34.67 -9.35 -3.70
CA ASP A 126 -34.36 -8.85 -5.04
C ASP A 126 -33.91 -7.37 -5.03
N ILE A 127 -33.95 -6.71 -3.88
CA ILE A 127 -33.44 -5.35 -3.71
C ILE A 127 -31.95 -5.41 -3.31
N ASN A 128 -31.12 -4.72 -4.08
CA ASN A 128 -29.69 -4.59 -3.77
C ASN A 128 -29.49 -3.69 -2.55
N ILE A 129 -28.71 -4.15 -1.59
CA ILE A 129 -28.22 -3.31 -0.49
C ILE A 129 -26.82 -2.84 -0.85
N SER A 130 -26.63 -1.53 -0.85
CA SER A 130 -25.38 -0.84 -1.05
C SER A 130 -24.91 -0.20 0.25
N VAL A 131 -23.60 -0.08 0.44
CA VAL A 131 -23.02 0.70 1.53
C VAL A 131 -21.99 1.69 0.99
N HIS A 132 -21.92 2.87 1.63
CA HIS A 132 -21.01 3.95 1.33
C HIS A 132 -20.42 4.51 2.63
N CYS A 133 -19.13 4.29 2.88
CA CYS A 133 -18.54 4.69 4.15
C CYS A 133 -17.44 5.75 3.94
N HIS A 134 -17.50 6.82 4.75
CA HIS A 134 -16.40 7.77 4.92
C HIS A 134 -15.44 7.28 6.02
N ASN A 135 -14.23 7.82 6.04
CA ASN A 135 -13.12 7.29 6.83
C ASN A 135 -12.70 8.23 7.98
N ASP A 136 -13.64 8.93 8.58
CA ASP A 136 -13.36 9.98 9.58
C ASP A 136 -12.66 9.45 10.85
N LEU A 137 -12.92 8.20 11.22
CA LEU A 137 -12.27 7.52 12.37
C LEU A 137 -11.38 6.35 11.95
N GLY A 138 -11.12 6.16 10.65
CA GLY A 138 -10.25 5.12 10.12
C GLY A 138 -10.88 3.72 10.08
N MET A 139 -12.21 3.60 10.09
CA MET A 139 -12.90 2.32 10.13
C MET A 139 -13.71 2.01 8.85
N ALA A 140 -13.65 2.87 7.83
CA ALA A 140 -14.46 2.74 6.62
C ALA A 140 -14.28 1.39 5.93
N THR A 141 -13.04 0.93 5.74
CA THR A 141 -12.74 -0.38 5.14
C THR A 141 -13.35 -1.52 5.94
N ALA A 142 -13.18 -1.50 7.27
CA ALA A 142 -13.74 -2.53 8.15
C ALA A 142 -15.27 -2.53 8.12
N ALA A 143 -15.90 -1.35 8.14
CA ALA A 143 -17.37 -1.22 8.05
C ALA A 143 -17.89 -1.74 6.72
N THR A 144 -17.21 -1.43 5.62
CA THR A 144 -17.63 -1.86 4.26
C THR A 144 -17.46 -3.37 4.09
N VAL A 145 -16.32 -3.94 4.49
CA VAL A 145 -16.08 -5.40 4.41
C VAL A 145 -17.09 -6.18 5.26
N GLU A 146 -17.30 -5.77 6.50
CA GLU A 146 -18.26 -6.45 7.38
C GLU A 146 -19.70 -6.32 6.87
N SER A 147 -20.07 -5.21 6.22
CA SER A 147 -21.38 -5.02 5.62
C SER A 147 -21.68 -6.02 4.50
N TYR A 148 -20.66 -6.47 3.75
CA TYR A 148 -20.82 -7.54 2.77
C TYR A 148 -21.36 -8.82 3.45
N PHE A 149 -20.77 -9.21 4.58
CA PHE A 149 -21.23 -10.39 5.34
C PHE A 149 -22.59 -10.18 6.04
N LYS A 150 -23.07 -8.94 6.08
CA LYS A 150 -24.41 -8.57 6.58
C LYS A 150 -25.46 -8.38 5.47
N GLY A 151 -25.11 -8.72 4.22
CA GLY A 151 -26.04 -8.76 3.11
C GLY A 151 -25.94 -7.58 2.12
N ALA A 152 -24.94 -6.70 2.26
CA ALA A 152 -24.65 -5.73 1.22
C ALA A 152 -24.02 -6.45 0.00
N VAL A 153 -24.50 -6.11 -1.20
CA VAL A 153 -24.01 -6.67 -2.46
C VAL A 153 -23.30 -5.62 -3.34
N GLN A 154 -23.48 -4.35 -3.00
CA GLN A 154 -22.78 -3.22 -3.61
C GLN A 154 -21.96 -2.52 -2.53
N LEU A 155 -20.66 -2.34 -2.80
CA LEU A 155 -19.71 -1.70 -1.89
C LEU A 155 -19.13 -0.48 -2.62
N GLU A 156 -19.55 0.72 -2.21
CA GLU A 156 -19.05 1.96 -2.80
C GLU A 156 -17.68 2.31 -2.21
N THR A 157 -16.72 2.48 -3.08
CA THR A 157 -15.31 2.68 -2.71
C THR A 157 -14.68 3.75 -3.58
N ALA A 158 -13.52 4.25 -3.16
CA ALA A 158 -12.74 5.20 -3.94
C ALA A 158 -11.31 4.69 -4.12
N LEU A 159 -10.74 4.91 -5.30
CA LEU A 159 -9.32 4.64 -5.56
C LEU A 159 -8.47 5.52 -4.65
N ASN A 160 -7.42 4.96 -4.06
CA ASN A 160 -6.57 5.59 -3.04
C ASN A 160 -7.33 6.12 -1.81
N GLY A 161 -8.60 5.72 -1.61
CA GLY A 161 -9.43 6.25 -0.53
C GLY A 161 -9.79 7.73 -0.66
N LEU A 162 -9.69 8.31 -1.87
CA LEU A 162 -10.01 9.72 -2.11
C LEU A 162 -11.44 10.04 -1.74
N GLY A 163 -11.68 11.25 -1.23
CA GLY A 163 -13.02 11.72 -0.86
C GLY A 163 -13.00 12.90 0.10
N GLU A 164 -14.17 13.26 0.59
CA GLU A 164 -14.36 14.33 1.54
C GLU A 164 -13.63 14.08 2.88
N ARG A 165 -13.11 15.13 3.48
CA ARG A 165 -12.46 15.14 4.81
C ARG A 165 -11.29 14.12 4.90
N ALA A 166 -11.49 12.98 5.61
CA ALA A 166 -10.50 11.92 5.76
C ALA A 166 -10.57 10.85 4.63
N GLY A 167 -11.40 11.09 3.62
CA GLY A 167 -11.58 10.20 2.48
C GLY A 167 -12.74 9.22 2.63
N ASN A 168 -12.86 8.36 1.64
CA ASN A 168 -13.86 7.29 1.57
C ASN A 168 -13.19 5.93 1.80
N THR A 169 -13.98 4.88 1.85
CA THR A 169 -13.48 3.50 1.85
C THR A 169 -12.49 3.28 0.70
N ASN A 170 -11.31 2.76 1.03
CA ASN A 170 -10.28 2.47 0.03
C ASN A 170 -10.62 1.18 -0.74
N PHE A 171 -10.75 1.29 -2.06
CA PHE A 171 -11.04 0.18 -2.96
C PHE A 171 -10.07 -0.99 -2.80
N TYR A 172 -8.78 -0.72 -2.73
CA TYR A 172 -7.74 -1.75 -2.68
C TYR A 172 -7.79 -2.58 -1.41
N GLU A 173 -8.03 -1.91 -0.29
CA GLU A 173 -8.13 -2.57 1.02
C GLU A 173 -9.35 -3.49 1.07
N VAL A 174 -10.50 -3.04 0.56
CA VAL A 174 -11.72 -3.87 0.48
C VAL A 174 -11.52 -5.07 -0.42
N ALA A 175 -10.97 -4.87 -1.63
CA ALA A 175 -10.75 -5.94 -2.59
C ALA A 175 -9.84 -7.04 -2.02
N VAL A 176 -8.72 -6.66 -1.40
CA VAL A 176 -7.77 -7.61 -0.80
C VAL A 176 -8.35 -8.26 0.46
N ALA A 177 -9.07 -7.52 1.31
CA ALA A 177 -9.68 -8.09 2.51
C ALA A 177 -10.75 -9.14 2.18
N LEU A 178 -11.58 -8.89 1.18
CA LEU A 178 -12.57 -9.85 0.69
C LEU A 178 -11.89 -11.08 0.05
N HIS A 179 -10.86 -10.86 -0.79
CA HIS A 179 -10.06 -11.95 -1.36
C HIS A 179 -9.46 -12.85 -0.26
N ASN A 180 -8.82 -12.27 0.75
CA ASN A 180 -8.27 -13.01 1.88
C ASN A 180 -9.34 -13.75 2.71
N SER A 181 -10.58 -13.29 2.63
CA SER A 181 -11.74 -13.93 3.27
C SER A 181 -12.38 -15.02 2.40
N GLY A 182 -11.79 -15.35 1.25
CA GLY A 182 -12.27 -16.38 0.33
C GLY A 182 -13.42 -15.94 -0.57
N VAL A 183 -13.69 -14.64 -0.66
CA VAL A 183 -14.69 -14.10 -1.57
C VAL A 183 -14.09 -13.96 -2.96
N ASP A 184 -14.80 -14.42 -3.99
CA ASP A 184 -14.43 -14.17 -5.39
C ASP A 184 -14.69 -12.70 -5.72
N VAL A 185 -13.60 -11.94 -5.88
CA VAL A 185 -13.64 -10.50 -6.16
C VAL A 185 -13.47 -10.31 -7.68
N PRO A 186 -14.46 -9.75 -8.40
CA PRO A 186 -14.45 -9.67 -9.86
C PRO A 186 -13.57 -8.53 -10.38
N VAL A 187 -12.34 -8.42 -9.87
CA VAL A 187 -11.33 -7.42 -10.28
C VAL A 187 -9.95 -8.05 -10.37
N ASP A 188 -9.13 -7.54 -11.27
CA ASP A 188 -7.72 -7.95 -11.40
C ASP A 188 -6.88 -7.26 -10.32
N LEU A 189 -6.62 -7.98 -9.23
CA LEU A 189 -5.84 -7.47 -8.10
C LEU A 189 -4.42 -7.07 -8.52
N SER A 190 -3.84 -7.71 -9.55
CA SER A 190 -2.48 -7.41 -10.02
C SER A 190 -2.31 -5.99 -10.58
N LYS A 191 -3.41 -5.27 -10.82
CA LYS A 191 -3.42 -3.88 -11.28
C LYS A 191 -3.49 -2.84 -10.16
N ILE A 192 -3.61 -3.27 -8.91
CA ILE A 192 -3.83 -2.35 -7.78
C ILE A 192 -2.68 -1.34 -7.65
N TYR A 193 -1.44 -1.81 -7.60
CA TYR A 193 -0.31 -0.93 -7.33
C TYR A 193 -0.06 0.06 -8.48
N GLU A 194 -0.11 -0.40 -9.73
CA GLU A 194 -0.01 0.46 -10.91
C GLU A 194 -1.12 1.54 -10.91
N THR A 195 -2.37 1.13 -10.64
CA THR A 195 -3.50 2.05 -10.56
C THR A 195 -3.32 3.08 -9.46
N ALA A 196 -2.81 2.66 -8.28
CA ALA A 196 -2.59 3.58 -7.17
C ALA A 196 -1.59 4.70 -7.52
N LEU A 197 -0.51 4.37 -8.24
CA LEU A 197 0.47 5.36 -8.69
C LEU A 197 -0.10 6.30 -9.75
N ILE A 198 -0.90 5.79 -10.69
CA ILE A 198 -1.60 6.63 -11.68
C ILE A 198 -2.55 7.61 -10.99
N ILE A 199 -3.32 7.14 -10.01
CA ILE A 199 -4.25 8.00 -9.26
C ILE A 199 -3.50 9.05 -8.42
N GLU A 200 -2.36 8.71 -7.82
CA GLU A 200 -1.50 9.68 -7.13
C GLU A 200 -1.06 10.78 -8.09
N GLU A 201 -0.59 10.40 -9.28
CA GLU A 201 -0.14 11.36 -10.30
C GLU A 201 -1.28 12.25 -10.78
N MET A 202 -2.45 11.68 -11.09
CA MET A 202 -3.60 12.43 -11.63
C MET A 202 -4.24 13.35 -10.60
N SER A 203 -4.43 12.87 -9.37
CA SER A 203 -5.10 13.62 -8.30
C SER A 203 -4.18 14.63 -7.62
N LYS A 204 -2.86 14.48 -7.73
CA LYS A 204 -1.83 15.20 -6.97
C LYS A 204 -1.92 15.01 -5.45
N VAL A 205 -2.73 14.06 -4.99
CA VAL A 205 -2.81 13.67 -3.58
C VAL A 205 -1.82 12.53 -3.35
N LYS A 206 -0.81 12.79 -2.52
CA LYS A 206 0.26 11.82 -2.24
C LYS A 206 -0.26 10.61 -1.47
N ILE A 207 0.21 9.43 -1.85
CA ILE A 207 -0.02 8.22 -1.09
C ILE A 207 0.72 8.35 0.25
N TYR A 208 0.00 8.14 1.36
CA TYR A 208 0.62 8.14 2.68
C TYR A 208 1.67 7.02 2.77
N GLU A 209 2.83 7.32 3.34
CA GLU A 209 3.96 6.38 3.38
C GLU A 209 3.60 5.01 3.95
N LYS A 210 2.75 4.98 4.97
CA LYS A 210 2.27 3.75 5.63
C LYS A 210 0.86 3.35 5.22
N ALA A 211 0.36 3.86 4.08
CA ALA A 211 -0.95 3.43 3.59
C ALA A 211 -0.96 1.90 3.40
N PRO A 212 -2.00 1.20 3.88
CA PRO A 212 -2.07 -0.24 3.71
C PRO A 212 -1.88 -0.64 2.25
N LEU A 213 -1.15 -1.72 2.00
CA LEU A 213 -0.87 -2.34 0.70
C LEU A 213 -0.01 -1.48 -0.25
N ILE A 214 -0.36 -0.21 -0.47
CA ILE A 214 0.19 0.63 -1.54
C ILE A 214 1.28 1.61 -1.07
N GLY A 215 1.36 1.90 0.23
CA GLY A 215 2.35 2.82 0.78
C GLY A 215 3.79 2.32 0.59
N PRO A 216 4.77 3.21 0.37
CA PRO A 216 6.18 2.84 0.24
C PRO A 216 6.72 2.03 1.41
N GLU A 217 6.20 2.28 2.61
CA GLU A 217 6.60 1.63 3.86
C GLU A 217 5.70 0.45 4.29
N ALA A 218 4.65 0.14 3.52
CA ALA A 218 3.68 -0.91 3.87
C ALA A 218 4.29 -2.32 3.99
N LEU A 219 5.45 -2.53 3.36
CA LEU A 219 6.20 -3.80 3.37
C LEU A 219 7.58 -3.65 4.03
N ALA A 220 7.79 -2.62 4.87
CA ALA A 220 9.08 -2.38 5.51
C ALA A 220 9.18 -3.05 6.89
N HIS A 221 10.29 -3.73 7.13
CA HIS A 221 10.59 -4.41 8.39
C HIS A 221 11.86 -3.84 9.02
N ARG A 222 11.79 -3.44 10.29
CA ARG A 222 12.90 -2.85 11.04
C ARG A 222 13.30 -3.65 12.28
N SER A 223 12.41 -4.48 12.81
CA SER A 223 12.71 -5.38 13.92
C SER A 223 13.43 -6.64 13.41
N GLY A 224 14.49 -7.07 14.08
CA GLY A 224 15.27 -8.25 13.69
C GLY A 224 14.44 -9.53 13.57
N ILE A 225 13.46 -9.74 14.45
CA ILE A 225 12.54 -10.90 14.38
C ILE A 225 11.68 -10.83 13.12
N HIS A 226 11.13 -9.63 12.79
CA HIS A 226 10.33 -9.45 11.58
C HIS A 226 11.17 -9.63 10.32
N GLN A 227 12.39 -9.09 10.30
CA GLN A 227 13.33 -9.24 9.18
C GLN A 227 13.72 -10.70 8.94
N ASP A 228 14.04 -11.44 10.00
CA ASP A 228 14.37 -12.87 9.91
C ASP A 228 13.18 -13.70 9.38
N GLY A 229 11.98 -13.42 9.88
CA GLY A 229 10.76 -14.07 9.39
C GLY A 229 10.43 -13.71 7.94
N ALA A 230 10.56 -12.45 7.56
CA ALA A 230 10.32 -11.97 6.20
C ALA A 230 11.28 -12.66 5.21
N VAL A 231 12.58 -12.69 5.52
CA VAL A 231 13.59 -13.36 4.67
C VAL A 231 13.33 -14.85 4.52
N LYS A 232 13.00 -15.55 5.62
CA LYS A 232 12.74 -17.01 5.58
C LYS A 232 11.48 -17.38 4.80
N THR A 233 10.54 -16.46 4.66
CA THR A 233 9.25 -16.73 4.01
C THR A 233 9.03 -15.90 2.73
N LYS A 234 10.10 -15.28 2.19
CA LYS A 234 10.01 -14.37 1.04
C LYS A 234 9.35 -14.99 -0.19
N ASP A 235 9.65 -16.25 -0.47
CA ASP A 235 9.16 -16.97 -1.65
C ASP A 235 7.85 -17.76 -1.38
N MET A 236 7.29 -17.64 -0.18
CA MET A 236 6.04 -18.31 0.19
C MET A 236 4.84 -17.42 -0.12
N GLU A 237 3.72 -18.03 -0.52
CA GLU A 237 2.45 -17.32 -0.70
C GLU A 237 2.03 -16.58 0.57
N LYS A 238 2.10 -17.27 1.72
CA LYS A 238 1.92 -16.68 3.05
C LYS A 238 3.27 -16.31 3.65
N GLY A 239 3.51 -15.03 3.85
CA GLY A 239 4.68 -14.55 4.58
C GLY A 239 4.43 -14.42 6.07
N ALA A 240 5.50 -14.50 6.87
CA ALA A 240 5.41 -14.41 8.33
C ALA A 240 4.86 -13.06 8.83
N TYR A 241 5.12 -11.98 8.09
CA TYR A 241 4.78 -10.61 8.50
C TYR A 241 4.16 -9.77 7.36
N ARG A 242 3.43 -10.42 6.47
CA ARG A 242 2.68 -9.75 5.40
C ARG A 242 1.30 -10.38 5.22
N PRO A 243 0.26 -9.61 4.91
CA PRO A 243 -1.09 -10.13 4.69
C PRO A 243 -1.24 -10.87 3.36
N ILE A 244 -0.43 -10.52 2.36
CA ILE A 244 -0.43 -11.05 1.00
C ILE A 244 0.98 -11.09 0.43
N HIS A 245 1.21 -11.88 -0.62
CA HIS A 245 2.42 -11.75 -1.41
C HIS A 245 2.35 -10.44 -2.25
N PRO A 246 3.41 -9.61 -2.30
CA PRO A 246 3.37 -8.31 -3.01
C PRO A 246 2.98 -8.43 -4.49
N SER A 247 3.37 -9.50 -5.16
CA SER A 247 3.01 -9.74 -6.56
C SER A 247 1.50 -9.88 -6.80
N LEU A 248 0.71 -10.25 -5.79
CA LEU A 248 -0.74 -10.32 -5.91
C LEU A 248 -1.36 -8.99 -6.33
N ILE A 249 -0.78 -7.89 -5.84
CA ILE A 249 -1.24 -6.53 -6.15
C ILE A 249 -0.36 -5.83 -7.20
N GLY A 250 0.51 -6.58 -7.89
CA GLY A 250 1.39 -6.06 -8.93
C GLY A 250 2.62 -5.30 -8.42
N ARG A 251 2.94 -5.36 -7.13
CA ARG A 251 4.20 -4.84 -6.62
C ARG A 251 5.35 -5.75 -7.00
N LYS A 252 6.39 -5.16 -7.58
CA LYS A 252 7.63 -5.85 -7.97
C LYS A 252 8.73 -5.69 -6.93
N ASP A 253 8.58 -4.71 -6.04
CA ASP A 253 9.51 -4.45 -4.96
C ASP A 253 9.32 -5.49 -3.86
N ASP A 254 10.44 -6.02 -3.42
CA ASP A 254 10.49 -6.91 -2.26
C ASP A 254 10.20 -6.16 -0.96
N GLU A 255 9.99 -6.94 0.09
CA GLU A 255 9.92 -6.41 1.45
C GLU A 255 11.21 -5.63 1.77
N LYS A 256 11.05 -4.38 2.20
CA LYS A 256 12.18 -3.52 2.59
C LYS A 256 12.72 -3.92 3.95
N LEU A 257 14.02 -4.14 4.04
CA LEU A 257 14.71 -4.41 5.28
C LEU A 257 15.49 -3.14 5.70
N GLY A 258 14.96 -2.37 6.63
CA GLY A 258 15.64 -1.21 7.18
C GLY A 258 16.65 -1.62 8.27
N ILE A 259 17.90 -1.14 8.20
CA ILE A 259 18.91 -1.45 9.20
C ILE A 259 18.83 -0.49 10.38
N THR A 260 18.46 -1.04 11.53
CA THR A 260 18.38 -0.35 12.81
C THR A 260 19.22 -1.05 13.87
N SER A 261 19.30 -0.50 15.07
CA SER A 261 19.94 -1.16 16.22
C SER A 261 19.27 -2.50 16.60
N GLN A 262 18.08 -2.77 16.10
CA GLN A 262 17.33 -4.02 16.32
C GLN A 262 17.56 -5.07 15.21
N SER A 263 18.27 -4.72 14.13
CA SER A 263 18.49 -5.63 12.99
C SER A 263 19.42 -6.79 13.37
N GLY A 264 19.07 -7.99 12.89
CA GLY A 264 19.88 -9.20 13.11
C GLY A 264 20.82 -9.50 11.93
N LYS A 265 21.70 -10.50 12.14
CA LYS A 265 22.66 -10.96 11.11
C LYS A 265 22.00 -11.38 9.78
N THR A 266 20.80 -11.95 9.84
CA THR A 266 20.07 -12.38 8.64
C THR A 266 19.71 -11.20 7.72
N ALA A 267 19.29 -10.07 8.30
CA ALA A 267 18.99 -8.87 7.53
C ALA A 267 20.27 -8.27 6.92
N LEU A 268 21.36 -8.23 7.67
CA LEU A 268 22.66 -7.76 7.17
C LEU A 268 23.16 -8.61 6.00
N TYR A 269 23.11 -9.92 6.17
CA TYR A 269 23.46 -10.88 5.11
C TYR A 269 22.62 -10.64 3.84
N GLU A 270 21.30 -10.55 3.98
CA GLU A 270 20.41 -10.38 2.84
C GLU A 270 20.63 -9.05 2.10
N ILE A 271 20.75 -7.94 2.84
CA ILE A 271 20.94 -6.62 2.23
C ILE A 271 22.30 -6.53 1.51
N ILE A 272 23.38 -7.00 2.15
CA ILE A 272 24.73 -6.96 1.56
C ILE A 272 24.80 -7.87 0.33
N SER A 273 24.18 -9.06 0.41
CA SER A 273 24.10 -9.99 -0.72
C SER A 273 23.29 -9.42 -1.88
N ARG A 274 22.15 -8.77 -1.61
CA ARG A 274 21.32 -8.09 -2.65
C ARG A 274 22.08 -6.92 -3.31
N ALA A 275 22.92 -6.23 -2.55
CA ALA A 275 23.78 -5.20 -3.08
C ALA A 275 24.94 -5.78 -3.92
N GLY A 276 25.03 -7.12 -4.03
CA GLY A 276 26.00 -7.82 -4.87
C GLY A 276 27.35 -8.06 -4.23
N TYR A 277 27.47 -7.92 -2.92
CA TYR A 277 28.71 -8.20 -2.21
C TYR A 277 28.72 -9.61 -1.61
N PRO A 278 29.83 -10.36 -1.73
CA PRO A 278 29.97 -11.67 -1.10
C PRO A 278 30.06 -11.51 0.41
N ILE A 279 29.20 -12.17 1.15
CA ILE A 279 29.21 -12.19 2.60
C ILE A 279 28.75 -13.54 3.13
N THR A 280 29.33 -13.99 4.23
CA THR A 280 28.89 -15.16 4.97
C THR A 280 28.03 -14.74 6.18
N ILE A 281 27.23 -15.67 6.68
CA ILE A 281 26.44 -15.43 7.90
C ILE A 281 27.34 -15.15 9.12
N GLN A 282 28.54 -15.75 9.19
CA GLN A 282 29.51 -15.53 10.22
C GLN A 282 30.11 -14.12 10.17
N GLU A 283 30.40 -13.62 8.97
CA GLU A 283 30.85 -12.24 8.76
C GLU A 283 29.76 -11.25 9.14
N ALA A 284 28.52 -11.47 8.70
CA ALA A 284 27.37 -10.64 9.09
C ALA A 284 27.20 -10.60 10.64
N GLU A 285 27.39 -11.71 11.31
CA GLU A 285 27.35 -11.78 12.77
C GLU A 285 28.50 -10.98 13.41
N ARG A 286 29.70 -11.10 12.86
CA ARG A 286 30.91 -10.41 13.35
C ARG A 286 30.81 -8.89 13.25
N ILE A 287 30.27 -8.37 12.13
CA ILE A 287 30.15 -6.92 11.91
C ILE A 287 28.87 -6.32 12.55
N SER A 288 27.93 -7.14 12.98
CA SER A 288 26.66 -6.70 13.53
C SER A 288 26.78 -5.68 14.68
N PRO A 289 27.70 -5.81 15.66
CA PRO A 289 27.84 -4.82 16.72
C PRO A 289 28.20 -3.42 16.20
N THR A 290 29.15 -3.32 15.27
CA THR A 290 29.60 -2.04 14.68
C THR A 290 28.45 -1.38 13.92
N ILE A 291 27.66 -2.17 13.18
CA ILE A 291 26.52 -1.66 12.41
C ILE A 291 25.41 -1.18 13.34
N LYS A 292 25.11 -1.91 14.41
CA LYS A 292 24.12 -1.49 15.40
C LYS A 292 24.49 -0.19 16.09
N GLU A 293 25.74 -0.03 16.49
CA GLU A 293 26.24 1.24 17.06
C GLU A 293 26.11 2.41 16.08
N ALA A 294 26.41 2.19 14.80
CA ALA A 294 26.22 3.19 13.77
C ALA A 294 24.74 3.55 13.58
N ALA A 295 23.86 2.54 13.56
CA ALA A 295 22.43 2.72 13.41
C ALA A 295 21.77 3.43 14.62
N GLU A 296 22.26 3.22 15.84
CA GLU A 296 21.78 3.95 17.04
C GLU A 296 21.93 5.47 16.90
N LYS A 297 22.97 5.93 16.21
CA LYS A 297 23.26 7.36 16.05
C LYS A 297 22.33 8.05 15.06
N VAL A 298 21.78 7.30 14.09
CA VAL A 298 20.98 7.86 12.97
C VAL A 298 19.55 7.32 12.90
N GLY A 299 19.19 6.33 13.74
CA GLY A 299 17.91 5.65 13.76
C GLY A 299 17.84 4.52 12.74
N GLU A 300 17.81 4.80 11.45
CA GLU A 300 17.91 3.83 10.36
C GLU A 300 19.18 4.12 9.54
N LEU A 301 20.03 3.09 9.36
CA LEU A 301 21.30 3.22 8.64
C LEU A 301 21.04 3.07 7.13
N PRO A 302 21.38 4.08 6.32
CA PRO A 302 21.30 3.96 4.88
C PRO A 302 22.14 2.79 4.35
N THR A 303 21.66 2.11 3.31
CA THR A 303 22.37 0.96 2.69
C THR A 303 23.82 1.31 2.29
N ARG A 304 24.05 2.52 1.78
CA ARG A 304 25.41 2.98 1.44
C ARG A 304 26.34 2.92 2.65
N ASN A 305 25.92 3.47 3.78
CA ASN A 305 26.72 3.49 5.01
C ASN A 305 26.95 2.06 5.55
N LEU A 306 25.94 1.18 5.41
CA LEU A 306 26.08 -0.23 5.72
C LEU A 306 27.19 -0.88 4.88
N ILE A 307 27.18 -0.65 3.58
CA ILE A 307 28.20 -1.19 2.66
C ILE A 307 29.59 -0.61 2.97
N ASP A 308 29.70 0.67 3.25
CA ASP A 308 30.97 1.29 3.64
C ASP A 308 31.55 0.64 4.91
N ILE A 309 30.71 0.39 5.93
CA ILE A 309 31.13 -0.33 7.14
C ILE A 309 31.54 -1.76 6.81
N TYR A 310 30.75 -2.47 6.01
CA TYR A 310 31.05 -3.83 5.59
C TYR A 310 32.40 -3.91 4.87
N LEU A 311 32.65 -3.06 3.88
CA LEU A 311 33.92 -3.02 3.14
C LEU A 311 35.11 -2.77 4.07
N LYS A 312 34.94 -1.84 5.01
CA LYS A 312 35.99 -1.53 6.00
C LYS A 312 36.27 -2.67 6.96
N GLU A 313 35.21 -3.33 7.48
CA GLU A 313 35.36 -4.38 8.49
C GLU A 313 35.74 -5.75 7.90
N VAL A 314 35.44 -6.01 6.63
CA VAL A 314 35.64 -7.33 6.00
C VAL A 314 36.81 -7.31 5.02
N PHE A 315 36.99 -6.23 4.23
CA PHE A 315 38.02 -6.17 3.20
C PHE A 315 39.23 -5.26 3.57
N ASP A 316 38.99 -4.18 4.31
CA ASP A 316 40.09 -3.31 4.79
C ASP A 316 40.67 -3.84 6.11
N VAL A 317 40.78 -5.18 6.21
CA VAL A 317 41.43 -5.79 7.35
C VAL A 317 42.93 -5.46 7.29
N LYS A 318 43.43 -4.84 8.34
CA LYS A 318 44.89 -4.58 8.48
C LYS A 318 45.63 -5.90 8.38
N GLY A 319 46.06 -6.22 7.18
CA GLY A 319 46.95 -7.34 6.87
C GLY A 319 48.41 -6.86 6.84
N PRO A 320 49.32 -7.73 6.54
CA PRO A 320 50.74 -7.36 6.38
C PRO A 320 50.99 -6.45 5.18
N PHE A 321 50.07 -6.39 4.22
CA PHE A 321 50.18 -5.57 3.01
C PHE A 321 49.29 -4.34 3.10
N HIS A 322 49.87 -3.16 2.85
CA HIS A 322 49.14 -1.90 2.70
C HIS A 322 49.51 -1.24 1.39
N LEU A 323 48.54 -1.12 0.49
CA LEU A 323 48.67 -0.35 -0.74
C LEU A 323 48.77 1.15 -0.39
N LEU A 324 49.85 1.78 -0.78
CA LEU A 324 50.05 3.21 -0.60
C LEU A 324 49.68 3.98 -1.86
N ASN A 325 50.06 3.45 -3.03
CA ASN A 325 49.82 4.12 -4.30
C ASN A 325 49.81 3.13 -5.46
N LEU A 326 48.92 3.39 -6.45
CA LEU A 326 48.87 2.68 -7.73
C LEU A 326 48.81 3.72 -8.84
N ILE A 327 49.92 3.85 -9.58
CA ILE A 327 50.05 4.89 -10.61
C ILE A 327 50.13 4.20 -11.97
N LYS A 328 49.24 4.60 -12.88
CA LYS A 328 49.33 4.19 -14.29
C LYS A 328 50.45 4.97 -14.97
N VAL A 329 51.48 4.28 -15.42
CA VAL A 329 52.65 4.87 -16.09
C VAL A 329 52.45 4.95 -17.60
N ASN A 330 51.94 3.82 -18.18
CA ASN A 330 51.64 3.68 -19.60
C ASN A 330 50.35 2.83 -19.75
N GLU A 331 49.96 2.48 -20.97
CA GLU A 331 48.75 1.74 -21.26
C GLU A 331 48.68 0.41 -20.47
N ASN A 332 49.82 -0.29 -20.35
CA ASN A 332 49.92 -1.60 -19.69
C ASN A 332 50.92 -1.62 -18.52
N ASP A 333 51.51 -0.49 -18.17
CA ASP A 333 52.51 -0.38 -17.11
C ASP A 333 51.95 0.37 -15.91
N TYR A 334 52.11 -0.22 -14.75
CA TYR A 334 51.65 0.35 -13.48
C TYR A 334 52.75 0.31 -12.45
N LYS A 335 52.91 1.39 -11.70
CA LYS A 335 53.78 1.50 -10.54
C LYS A 335 52.97 1.25 -9.27
N LEU A 336 53.41 0.29 -8.46
CA LEU A 336 52.82 -0.12 -7.21
C LEU A 336 53.70 0.28 -6.05
N GLU A 337 53.17 1.11 -5.15
CA GLU A 337 53.82 1.46 -3.88
C GLU A 337 53.02 0.81 -2.75
N PHE A 338 53.67 -0.03 -1.97
CA PHE A 338 53.01 -0.73 -0.86
C PHE A 338 53.98 -0.96 0.30
N THR A 339 53.41 -1.29 1.48
CA THR A 339 54.21 -1.81 2.59
C THR A 339 53.82 -3.27 2.83
N HIS A 340 54.78 -4.07 3.22
CA HIS A 340 54.59 -5.40 3.80
C HIS A 340 55.24 -5.39 5.19
N ASN A 341 54.41 -5.51 6.22
CA ASN A 341 54.76 -5.13 7.59
C ASN A 341 55.30 -3.66 7.62
N ASP A 342 56.54 -3.45 8.03
CA ASP A 342 57.17 -2.10 8.07
C ASP A 342 58.03 -1.80 6.84
N ASP A 343 58.27 -2.77 5.97
CA ASP A 343 59.11 -2.60 4.77
C ASP A 343 58.32 -1.96 3.62
N LYS A 344 58.92 -0.94 2.98
CA LYS A 344 58.35 -0.26 1.81
C LYS A 344 58.86 -0.82 0.52
N PHE A 345 57.95 -1.11 -0.41
CA PHE A 345 58.24 -1.58 -1.74
C PHE A 345 57.74 -0.58 -2.79
N ASN A 346 58.52 -0.41 -3.85
CA ASN A 346 58.16 0.43 -4.98
C ASN A 346 58.57 -0.33 -6.24
N VAL A 347 57.63 -0.90 -6.92
CA VAL A 347 57.85 -1.83 -8.05
C VAL A 347 56.95 -1.46 -9.22
N GLU A 348 57.43 -1.76 -10.43
CA GLU A 348 56.68 -1.59 -11.66
C GLU A 348 56.25 -2.98 -12.17
N GLY A 349 54.99 -3.09 -12.55
CA GLY A 349 54.41 -4.30 -13.16
C GLY A 349 53.75 -3.99 -14.48
N LYS A 350 53.89 -4.93 -15.41
CA LYS A 350 53.18 -4.93 -16.70
C LYS A 350 52.06 -5.94 -16.69
N GLY A 351 50.90 -5.60 -17.26
CA GLY A 351 49.80 -6.52 -17.34
C GLY A 351 48.69 -6.04 -18.27
N ASN A 352 47.74 -6.90 -18.56
CA ASN A 352 46.59 -6.59 -19.40
C ASN A 352 45.58 -5.64 -18.73
N GLY A 353 45.85 -5.24 -17.50
CA GLY A 353 45.06 -4.30 -16.69
C GLY A 353 45.69 -4.10 -15.31
N PRO A 354 45.12 -3.23 -14.45
CA PRO A 354 45.68 -2.85 -13.15
C PRO A 354 45.95 -4.05 -12.25
N LEU A 355 45.05 -5.04 -12.18
CA LEU A 355 45.21 -6.22 -11.33
C LEU A 355 46.31 -7.16 -11.78
N ASP A 356 46.39 -7.43 -13.09
CA ASP A 356 47.44 -8.27 -13.65
C ASP A 356 48.81 -7.62 -13.47
N ALA A 357 48.91 -6.30 -13.69
CA ALA A 357 50.12 -5.52 -13.44
C ALA A 357 50.54 -5.54 -11.95
N CYS A 358 49.59 -5.41 -11.02
CA CYS A 358 49.83 -5.52 -9.57
C CYS A 358 50.38 -6.91 -9.18
N LEU A 359 49.74 -7.98 -9.70
CA LEU A 359 50.21 -9.35 -9.42
C LEU A 359 51.61 -9.60 -9.94
N ASN A 360 51.94 -9.10 -11.15
CA ASN A 360 53.26 -9.20 -11.74
C ASN A 360 54.29 -8.35 -10.99
N ALA A 361 53.89 -7.18 -10.46
CA ALA A 361 54.74 -6.38 -9.60
C ALA A 361 55.03 -7.10 -8.26
N LEU A 362 54.02 -7.69 -7.62
CA LEU A 362 54.19 -8.44 -6.36
C LEU A 362 55.14 -9.62 -6.53
N LYS A 363 55.06 -10.37 -7.64
CA LYS A 363 55.98 -11.47 -7.94
C LYS A 363 57.45 -11.05 -7.90
N GLN A 364 57.76 -9.84 -8.37
CA GLN A 364 59.15 -9.35 -8.38
C GLN A 364 59.73 -9.12 -6.96
N THR A 365 58.87 -8.95 -5.97
CA THR A 365 59.24 -8.80 -4.56
C THR A 365 59.24 -10.12 -3.79
N GLY A 366 59.04 -11.25 -4.48
CA GLY A 366 59.05 -12.57 -3.87
C GLY A 366 57.66 -12.99 -3.29
N PHE A 367 56.63 -12.17 -3.46
CA PHE A 367 55.26 -12.52 -3.03
C PHE A 367 54.49 -13.11 -4.19
N GLU A 368 54.34 -14.44 -4.23
CA GLU A 368 53.48 -15.09 -5.20
C GLU A 368 52.02 -15.08 -4.73
N GLN A 369 51.18 -14.38 -5.47
CA GLN A 369 49.72 -14.36 -5.28
C GLN A 369 49.02 -14.99 -6.49
N LYS A 370 47.97 -15.77 -6.25
CA LYS A 370 47.13 -16.33 -7.30
C LYS A 370 45.78 -15.68 -7.24
N LEU A 371 45.38 -15.04 -8.33
CA LEU A 371 44.02 -14.57 -8.48
C LEU A 371 43.06 -15.76 -8.63
N VAL A 372 42.21 -16.00 -7.64
CA VAL A 372 41.28 -17.11 -7.62
C VAL A 372 39.94 -16.69 -8.24
N HIS A 373 39.50 -15.45 -7.99
CA HIS A 373 38.28 -14.88 -8.52
C HIS A 373 38.44 -13.36 -8.64
N TYR A 374 37.87 -12.79 -9.69
CA TYR A 374 37.77 -11.36 -9.88
C TYR A 374 36.39 -11.03 -10.47
N GLU A 375 35.72 -10.05 -9.91
CA GLU A 375 34.49 -9.50 -10.42
C GLU A 375 34.57 -7.98 -10.36
N GLN A 376 34.30 -7.31 -11.48
CA GLN A 376 34.19 -5.86 -11.55
C GLN A 376 32.71 -5.48 -11.70
N LYS A 377 32.19 -4.68 -10.78
CA LYS A 377 30.84 -4.14 -10.85
C LYS A 377 30.92 -2.63 -11.02
N ALA A 378 30.14 -2.11 -11.98
CA ALA A 378 29.87 -0.68 -12.01
C ALA A 378 28.98 -0.35 -10.80
N MET A 379 29.38 0.62 -10.01
CA MET A 379 28.55 1.19 -8.95
C MET A 379 27.74 2.30 -9.58
N ASP A 380 26.50 2.01 -10.03
CA ASP A 380 25.60 3.04 -10.49
C ASP A 380 25.20 3.95 -9.33
N GLU A 381 25.28 5.27 -9.56
CA GLU A 381 24.87 6.27 -8.56
C GLU A 381 23.39 6.15 -8.16
N GLU A 382 22.54 5.58 -9.02
CA GLU A 382 21.11 5.33 -8.74
C GLU A 382 20.85 4.25 -7.68
N LEU A 383 21.77 3.31 -7.46
CA LEU A 383 21.66 2.31 -6.39
C LEU A 383 22.10 2.81 -5.02
N LEU A 384 22.67 3.99 -4.96
CA LEU A 384 23.25 4.59 -3.74
C LEU A 384 22.49 5.84 -3.26
N GLY A 385 21.45 6.26 -3.94
CA GLY A 385 20.77 7.50 -3.64
C GLY A 385 19.26 7.47 -3.89
N SER A 386 18.53 7.07 -2.92
CA SER A 386 17.21 7.63 -2.58
C SER A 386 16.76 7.07 -1.22
#